data_5eec27055def23b31fb18ad5919856cc
#
_entry.id   5eec27055def23b31fb18ad5919856cc
#
_cell.length_a   1.000
_cell.length_b   1.000
_cell.length_c   1.000
_cell.angle_alpha   90.00
_cell.angle_beta   90.00
_cell.angle_gamma   90.00
#
_symmetry.space_group_name_H-M   'P 1'
#
loop_
_entity.id
_entity.type
_entity.pdbx_description
1 polymer ?
#
loop_
_entity_poly.entity_id
_entity_poly.type
_entity_poly.pdbx_seq_one_letter_code
_entity_poly.pdbx_strand_id
1 'polypeptide(L)'
;MVTAINNLYLKRVQAQEINFLFCHKTNKIRNFVGYMKKVLFLLFVVSIIVSCGGKQTNGQRSEGDTLHFKYAQNIVVVRQQDATIVELKNPWKEGTLLHRYVLLNDSNVSPGKVADGVPTTIIRKGKHRAIVCPSAHAALLKMLNVEQQIVGVCDLKYMVSPHMQLLAKMKKIADCGESMNPDIEKMMETRADLALVSPFENSGGYGKLDKTGIAIIECAD
;
A
#
# COMPACT_ATOMS: atom_id res chain seq x y z
N MET A 1 -73.34 8.08 59.77
CA MET A 1 -73.13 6.93 58.81
C MET A 1 -73.14 7.38 57.38
N VAL A 2 -74.05 8.24 56.93
CA VAL A 2 -74.16 8.74 55.56
C VAL A 2 -72.92 9.53 55.05
N THR A 3 -72.32 10.33 55.95
CA THR A 3 -71.13 11.15 55.62
C THR A 3 -69.88 10.34 55.38
N ALA A 4 -69.73 9.17 55.97
CA ALA A 4 -68.58 8.28 55.75
C ALA A 4 -68.68 7.58 54.40
N ILE A 5 -69.85 7.22 53.94
CA ILE A 5 -70.13 6.57 52.68
C ILE A 5 -69.85 7.55 51.50
N ASN A 6 -70.28 8.80 51.62
CA ASN A 6 -70.02 9.84 50.65
C ASN A 6 -68.48 10.14 50.46
N ASN A 7 -67.73 10.13 51.57
CA ASN A 7 -66.31 10.34 51.55
C ASN A 7 -65.56 9.16 50.86
N LEU A 8 -66.02 7.93 51.02
CA LEU A 8 -65.48 6.77 50.40
C LEU A 8 -65.79 6.77 48.92
N TYR A 9 -66.96 7.20 48.51
CA TYR A 9 -67.36 7.26 47.10
C TYR A 9 -66.56 8.34 46.35
N LEU A 10 -66.40 9.53 46.93
CA LEU A 10 -65.59 10.61 46.36
C LEU A 10 -64.12 10.22 46.18
N LYS A 11 -63.52 9.52 47.17
CA LYS A 11 -62.15 8.99 47.04
C LYS A 11 -62.02 7.94 45.93
N ARG A 12 -63.05 7.10 45.75
CA ARG A 12 -63.01 6.09 44.64
C ARG A 12 -63.15 6.74 43.30
N VAL A 13 -63.98 7.74 43.11
CA VAL A 13 -64.13 8.47 41.81
C VAL A 13 -62.84 9.22 41.50
N GLN A 14 -62.23 9.92 42.44
CA GLN A 14 -60.97 10.61 42.28
C GLN A 14 -59.83 9.62 41.92
N ALA A 15 -59.79 8.43 42.50
CA ALA A 15 -58.81 7.42 42.18
C ALA A 15 -58.99 6.85 40.75
N GLN A 16 -60.27 6.74 40.31
CA GLN A 16 -60.54 6.32 38.94
C GLN A 16 -60.11 7.37 37.85
N GLU A 17 -60.35 8.64 38.10
CA GLU A 17 -59.95 9.73 37.22
C GLU A 17 -58.42 9.84 37.15
N ILE A 18 -57.72 9.70 38.25
CA ILE A 18 -56.26 9.71 38.31
C ILE A 18 -55.68 8.52 37.48
N ASN A 19 -56.24 7.32 37.64
CA ASN A 19 -55.82 6.15 36.90
C ASN A 19 -56.09 6.29 35.41
N PHE A 20 -57.22 6.88 35.00
CA PHE A 20 -57.55 7.12 33.60
C PHE A 20 -56.59 8.13 32.95
N LEU A 21 -56.30 9.25 33.65
CA LEU A 21 -55.33 10.25 33.20
C LEU A 21 -53.91 9.68 33.11
N PHE A 22 -53.51 8.83 34.05
CA PHE A 22 -52.22 8.18 34.08
C PHE A 22 -52.09 7.18 32.93
N CYS A 23 -53.13 6.38 32.68
CA CYS A 23 -53.16 5.43 31.57
C CYS A 23 -53.14 6.12 30.21
N HIS A 24 -53.83 7.24 30.05
CA HIS A 24 -53.81 8.02 28.84
C HIS A 24 -52.44 8.68 28.57
N LYS A 25 -51.78 9.19 29.61
CA LYS A 25 -50.46 9.80 29.56
C LYS A 25 -49.39 8.78 29.26
N THR A 26 -49.46 7.58 29.87
CA THR A 26 -48.50 6.49 29.59
C THR A 26 -48.62 5.92 28.16
N ASN A 27 -49.84 5.83 27.62
CA ASN A 27 -50.07 5.41 26.25
C ASN A 27 -49.49 6.43 25.23
N LYS A 28 -49.62 7.73 25.50
CA LYS A 28 -49.07 8.80 24.69
C LYS A 28 -47.52 8.77 24.66
N ILE A 29 -46.93 8.53 25.86
CA ILE A 29 -45.46 8.38 25.99
C ILE A 29 -44.98 7.11 25.27
N ARG A 30 -45.70 5.99 25.42
CA ARG A 30 -45.34 4.72 24.77
C ARG A 30 -45.38 4.82 23.25
N ASN A 31 -46.41 5.50 22.70
CA ASN A 31 -46.51 5.76 21.27
C ASN A 31 -45.41 6.71 20.75
N PHE A 32 -45.06 7.73 21.57
CA PHE A 32 -43.97 8.65 21.24
C PHE A 32 -42.59 7.93 21.23
N VAL A 33 -42.33 7.10 22.23
CA VAL A 33 -41.09 6.27 22.29
C VAL A 33 -41.06 5.27 21.15
N GLY A 34 -42.19 4.69 20.76
CA GLY A 34 -42.30 3.81 19.60
C GLY A 34 -42.00 4.53 18.28
N TYR A 35 -42.49 5.76 18.13
CA TYR A 35 -42.21 6.60 16.98
C TYR A 35 -40.72 7.02 16.93
N MET A 36 -40.15 7.44 18.05
CA MET A 36 -38.72 7.76 18.18
C MET A 36 -37.83 6.59 17.82
N LYS A 37 -38.16 5.37 18.27
CA LYS A 37 -37.42 4.17 17.88
C LYS A 37 -37.46 3.90 16.38
N LYS A 38 -38.61 4.08 15.73
CA LYS A 38 -38.75 3.93 14.27
C LYS A 38 -37.94 4.98 13.50
N VAL A 39 -37.98 6.25 13.95
CA VAL A 39 -37.20 7.34 13.35
C VAL A 39 -35.72 7.11 13.55
N LEU A 40 -35.27 6.68 14.73
CA LEU A 40 -33.87 6.35 15.01
C LEU A 40 -33.38 5.16 14.16
N PHE A 41 -34.23 4.13 13.98
CA PHE A 41 -33.94 2.99 13.12
C PHE A 41 -33.86 3.42 11.65
N LEU A 42 -34.73 4.31 11.19
CA LEU A 42 -34.70 4.84 9.84
C LEU A 42 -33.43 5.68 9.57
N LEU A 43 -33.03 6.51 10.55
CA LEU A 43 -31.78 7.27 10.50
C LEU A 43 -30.55 6.34 10.48
N PHE A 44 -30.59 5.25 11.25
CA PHE A 44 -29.53 4.24 11.26
C PHE A 44 -29.42 3.51 9.92
N VAL A 45 -30.55 3.14 9.30
CA VAL A 45 -30.57 2.51 7.96
C VAL A 45 -30.06 3.48 6.90
N VAL A 46 -30.43 4.77 6.96
CA VAL A 46 -29.94 5.80 6.02
C VAL A 46 -28.42 6.00 6.17
N SER A 47 -27.88 5.95 7.42
CA SER A 47 -26.43 6.08 7.63
C SER A 47 -25.63 4.91 7.05
N ILE A 48 -26.20 3.70 6.97
CA ILE A 48 -25.56 2.54 6.35
C ILE A 48 -25.47 2.70 4.81
N ILE A 49 -26.49 3.32 4.20
CA ILE A 49 -26.51 3.52 2.73
C ILE A 49 -25.52 4.61 2.30
N VAL A 50 -25.26 5.61 3.13
CA VAL A 50 -24.29 6.68 2.85
C VAL A 50 -22.83 6.24 3.10
N SER A 51 -22.62 5.16 3.88
CA SER A 51 -21.27 4.63 4.18
C SER A 51 -20.64 3.82 3.04
N CYS A 52 -21.32 3.62 1.91
CA CYS A 52 -20.77 2.93 0.74
C CYS A 52 -20.15 3.90 -0.30
N GLY A 53 -19.78 5.09 0.13
CA GLY A 53 -18.92 6.01 -0.61
C GLY A 53 -17.48 5.87 -0.13
N GLY A 54 -16.86 4.69 -0.37
CA GLY A 54 -15.41 4.61 -0.34
C GLY A 54 -14.89 5.68 -1.28
N LYS A 55 -14.21 6.70 -0.75
CA LYS A 55 -13.31 7.53 -1.54
C LYS A 55 -12.31 6.59 -2.19
N GLN A 56 -12.62 6.10 -3.38
CA GLN A 56 -11.56 5.88 -4.35
C GLN A 56 -10.89 7.24 -4.45
N THR A 57 -9.74 7.40 -3.84
CA THR A 57 -8.77 8.36 -4.25
C THR A 57 -8.47 8.00 -5.71
N ASN A 58 -9.23 8.62 -6.62
CA ASN A 58 -8.84 8.76 -8.00
C ASN A 58 -7.56 9.62 -7.97
N GLY A 59 -6.43 8.97 -7.68
CA GLY A 59 -5.18 9.43 -8.25
C GLY A 59 -5.48 9.47 -9.75
N GLN A 60 -5.39 10.63 -10.36
CA GLN A 60 -5.48 10.79 -11.80
C GLN A 60 -4.54 9.75 -12.42
N ARG A 61 -5.10 8.61 -12.82
CA ARG A 61 -4.43 7.71 -13.75
C ARG A 61 -4.39 8.51 -15.04
N SER A 62 -3.24 9.09 -15.32
CA SER A 62 -2.96 9.63 -16.64
C SER A 62 -3.29 8.54 -17.65
N GLU A 63 -4.06 8.89 -18.67
CA GLU A 63 -4.36 8.01 -19.80
C GLU A 63 -3.05 7.46 -20.35
N GLY A 64 -2.79 6.17 -20.13
CA GLY A 64 -1.62 5.45 -20.58
C GLY A 64 -2.02 4.05 -20.98
N ASP A 65 -1.27 3.45 -21.89
CA ASP A 65 -1.43 2.06 -22.30
C ASP A 65 -0.98 1.13 -21.15
N THR A 66 -1.90 0.36 -20.59
CA THR A 66 -1.60 -0.59 -19.51
C THR A 66 -1.24 -1.94 -20.10
N LEU A 67 -0.06 -2.44 -19.78
CA LEU A 67 0.37 -3.78 -20.19
C LEU A 67 -0.35 -4.84 -19.34
N HIS A 68 -0.92 -5.82 -20.01
CA HIS A 68 -1.55 -6.96 -19.37
C HIS A 68 -0.62 -8.17 -19.40
N PHE A 69 -0.31 -8.69 -18.20
CA PHE A 69 0.51 -9.87 -18.04
C PHE A 69 -0.36 -11.10 -17.79
N LYS A 70 -0.04 -12.21 -18.46
CA LYS A 70 -0.79 -13.47 -18.27
C LYS A 70 -0.53 -14.10 -16.90
N TYR A 71 0.68 -13.99 -16.40
CA TYR A 71 1.12 -14.69 -15.18
C TYR A 71 1.53 -13.73 -14.05
N ALA A 72 2.11 -12.58 -14.36
CA ALA A 72 2.59 -11.62 -13.35
C ALA A 72 1.39 -10.81 -12.79
N GLN A 73 0.92 -11.19 -11.61
CA GLN A 73 -0.24 -10.56 -10.98
C GLN A 73 0.12 -9.40 -10.05
N ASN A 74 1.37 -9.37 -9.58
CA ASN A 74 1.84 -8.37 -8.62
C ASN A 74 2.53 -7.17 -9.25
N ILE A 75 2.51 -7.06 -10.57
CA ILE A 75 3.10 -5.94 -11.31
C ILE A 75 2.04 -5.28 -12.21
N VAL A 76 2.03 -3.96 -12.21
CA VAL A 76 1.24 -3.15 -13.14
C VAL A 76 2.20 -2.23 -13.88
N VAL A 77 2.12 -2.21 -15.20
CA VAL A 77 2.97 -1.34 -16.03
C VAL A 77 2.08 -0.47 -16.90
N VAL A 78 2.21 0.84 -16.75
CA VAL A 78 1.47 1.84 -17.53
C VAL A 78 2.44 2.65 -18.35
N ARG A 79 2.33 2.58 -19.68
CA ARG A 79 3.12 3.39 -20.59
C ARG A 79 2.45 4.71 -20.84
N GLN A 80 3.18 5.77 -20.64
CA GLN A 80 2.79 7.15 -20.94
C GLN A 80 3.76 7.70 -22.01
N GLN A 81 3.43 8.88 -22.55
CA GLN A 81 4.26 9.52 -23.57
C GLN A 81 5.71 9.73 -23.10
N ASP A 82 5.89 10.26 -21.89
CA ASP A 82 7.19 10.69 -21.38
C ASP A 82 7.77 9.76 -20.32
N ALA A 83 6.99 8.80 -19.82
CA ALA A 83 7.39 7.91 -18.74
C ALA A 83 6.71 6.54 -18.84
N THR A 84 7.32 5.54 -18.23
CA THR A 84 6.67 4.27 -17.91
C THR A 84 6.58 4.16 -16.41
N ILE A 85 5.37 3.95 -15.90
CA ILE A 85 5.12 3.74 -14.48
C ILE A 85 5.03 2.25 -14.24
N VAL A 86 5.80 1.75 -13.28
CA VAL A 86 5.78 0.37 -12.83
C VAL A 86 5.37 0.36 -11.36
N GLU A 87 4.29 -0.30 -11.04
CA GLU A 87 3.80 -0.46 -9.67
C GLU A 87 3.92 -1.92 -9.25
N LEU A 88 4.60 -2.14 -8.13
CA LEU A 88 4.68 -3.44 -7.49
C LEU A 88 3.63 -3.51 -6.37
N LYS A 89 2.74 -4.48 -6.47
CA LYS A 89 1.82 -4.79 -5.38
C LYS A 89 2.58 -5.47 -4.26
N ASN A 90 2.18 -5.18 -3.02
CA ASN A 90 2.77 -5.83 -1.86
C ASN A 90 2.29 -7.28 -1.78
N PRO A 91 3.17 -8.30 -1.91
CA PRO A 91 2.76 -9.68 -1.89
C PRO A 91 2.33 -10.17 -0.49
N TRP A 92 2.70 -9.45 0.57
CA TRP A 92 2.40 -9.80 1.97
C TRP A 92 1.22 -9.02 2.53
N LYS A 93 0.83 -7.88 1.90
CA LYS A 93 -0.26 -7.03 2.37
C LYS A 93 -1.20 -6.67 1.22
N GLU A 94 -2.30 -7.37 1.13
CA GLU A 94 -3.29 -7.19 0.08
C GLU A 94 -3.80 -5.74 -0.01
N GLY A 95 -4.04 -5.28 -1.23
CA GLY A 95 -4.58 -3.95 -1.51
C GLY A 95 -3.59 -2.80 -1.34
N THR A 96 -2.31 -3.07 -1.03
CA THR A 96 -1.28 -2.03 -0.92
C THR A 96 -0.22 -2.18 -2.00
N LEU A 97 0.45 -1.06 -2.34
CA LEU A 97 1.63 -1.10 -3.19
C LEU A 97 2.88 -1.26 -2.32
N LEU A 98 3.83 -2.05 -2.80
CA LEU A 98 5.16 -2.17 -2.21
C LEU A 98 6.01 -0.97 -2.64
N HIS A 99 6.08 -0.73 -3.94
CA HIS A 99 6.91 0.32 -4.52
C HIS A 99 6.38 0.79 -5.87
N ARG A 100 6.72 2.02 -6.26
CA ARG A 100 6.47 2.57 -7.59
C ARG A 100 7.77 3.00 -8.21
N TYR A 101 8.01 2.62 -9.47
CA TYR A 101 9.11 3.10 -10.30
C TYR A 101 8.57 3.96 -11.42
N VAL A 102 9.19 5.12 -11.62
CA VAL A 102 8.89 6.02 -12.74
C VAL A 102 10.11 6.02 -13.66
N LEU A 103 9.98 5.34 -14.78
CA LEU A 103 11.02 5.24 -15.79
C LEU A 103 10.85 6.40 -16.78
N LEU A 104 11.70 7.42 -16.70
CA LEU A 104 11.64 8.57 -17.59
C LEU A 104 12.30 8.26 -18.94
N ASN A 105 11.58 8.55 -20.02
CA ASN A 105 12.09 8.35 -21.38
C ASN A 105 13.10 9.43 -21.81
N ASP A 106 12.99 10.63 -21.24
CA ASP A 106 13.87 11.76 -21.46
C ASP A 106 14.45 12.30 -20.15
N SER A 107 15.71 12.76 -20.20
CA SER A 107 16.40 13.37 -19.08
C SER A 107 15.83 14.72 -18.65
N ASN A 108 15.14 15.40 -19.55
CA ASN A 108 14.58 16.75 -19.33
C ASN A 108 13.18 16.75 -18.70
N VAL A 109 12.53 15.57 -18.63
CA VAL A 109 11.22 15.46 -18.03
C VAL A 109 11.33 15.44 -16.50
N SER A 110 10.60 16.33 -15.84
CA SER A 110 10.43 16.30 -14.40
C SER A 110 9.24 15.41 -14.06
N PRO A 111 9.42 14.40 -13.19
CA PRO A 111 8.31 13.58 -12.75
C PRO A 111 7.33 14.42 -11.97
N GLY A 112 6.03 14.28 -12.28
CA GLY A 112 4.98 14.87 -11.45
C GLY A 112 5.08 14.34 -10.00
N LYS A 113 4.83 15.21 -9.02
CA LYS A 113 4.76 14.77 -7.62
C LYS A 113 3.52 13.91 -7.44
N VAL A 114 3.70 12.64 -7.14
CA VAL A 114 2.63 11.74 -6.71
C VAL A 114 2.64 11.73 -5.19
N ALA A 115 1.67 12.40 -4.59
CA ALA A 115 1.58 12.57 -3.13
C ALA A 115 0.58 11.57 -2.51
N ASP A 116 0.74 10.29 -2.82
CA ASP A 116 -0.14 9.21 -2.34
C ASP A 116 0.49 8.33 -1.23
N GLY A 117 1.71 8.70 -0.78
CA GLY A 117 2.42 7.98 0.28
C GLY A 117 3.09 6.67 -0.18
N VAL A 118 3.00 6.32 -1.46
CA VAL A 118 3.70 5.14 -2.00
C VAL A 118 5.18 5.45 -2.20
N PRO A 119 6.11 4.61 -1.70
CA PRO A 119 7.53 4.75 -1.99
C PRO A 119 7.75 4.80 -3.50
N THR A 120 8.41 5.84 -3.98
CA THR A 120 8.57 6.07 -5.42
C THR A 120 10.02 6.33 -5.77
N THR A 121 10.56 5.56 -6.69
CA THR A 121 11.91 5.72 -7.25
C THR A 121 11.83 6.15 -8.70
N ILE A 122 12.61 7.17 -9.05
CA ILE A 122 12.69 7.72 -10.41
C ILE A 122 13.96 7.19 -11.06
N ILE A 123 13.82 6.57 -12.23
CA ILE A 123 14.91 6.02 -13.00
C ILE A 123 14.89 6.67 -14.37
N ARG A 124 16.02 7.18 -14.83
CA ARG A 124 16.16 7.76 -16.18
C ARG A 124 16.61 6.69 -17.14
N LYS A 125 16.04 6.69 -18.34
CA LYS A 125 16.46 5.78 -19.41
C LYS A 125 17.94 6.01 -19.75
N GLY A 126 18.72 4.92 -19.85
CA GLY A 126 20.14 5.02 -20.17
C GLY A 126 20.90 3.75 -19.86
N LYS A 127 22.22 3.87 -19.93
CA LYS A 127 23.11 2.81 -19.43
C LYS A 127 23.29 3.00 -17.93
N HIS A 128 23.05 1.94 -17.19
CA HIS A 128 23.16 1.92 -15.75
C HIS A 128 24.37 1.11 -15.27
N ARG A 129 24.77 1.39 -14.05
CA ARG A 129 25.80 0.65 -13.31
C ARG A 129 25.12 -0.08 -12.16
N ALA A 130 24.86 -1.37 -12.35
CA ALA A 130 24.03 -2.13 -11.43
C ALA A 130 24.85 -2.97 -10.47
N ILE A 131 24.44 -2.97 -9.20
CA ILE A 131 24.82 -3.98 -8.21
C ILE A 131 23.69 -5.01 -8.13
N VAL A 132 24.07 -6.27 -8.10
CA VAL A 132 23.10 -7.38 -8.05
C VAL A 132 23.32 -8.14 -6.76
N CYS A 133 22.33 -8.09 -5.85
CA CYS A 133 22.44 -8.80 -4.59
C CYS A 133 22.15 -10.30 -4.77
N PRO A 134 20.98 -10.75 -5.24
CA PRO A 134 20.76 -12.17 -5.48
C PRO A 134 21.37 -12.65 -6.79
N SER A 135 21.97 -13.83 -6.77
CA SER A 135 22.57 -14.45 -7.94
C SER A 135 21.59 -14.70 -9.10
N ALA A 136 20.31 -14.95 -8.79
CA ALA A 136 19.25 -15.12 -9.77
C ALA A 136 19.08 -13.90 -10.69
N HIS A 137 19.19 -12.70 -10.14
CA HIS A 137 19.03 -11.47 -10.91
C HIS A 137 20.19 -11.25 -11.91
N ALA A 138 21.38 -11.71 -11.60
CA ALA A 138 22.50 -11.69 -12.55
C ALA A 138 22.18 -12.56 -13.78
N ALA A 139 21.55 -13.72 -13.58
CA ALA A 139 21.11 -14.58 -14.67
C ALA A 139 20.05 -13.91 -15.55
N LEU A 140 19.09 -13.20 -14.94
CA LEU A 140 18.06 -12.44 -15.67
C LEU A 140 18.69 -11.32 -16.51
N LEU A 141 19.62 -10.54 -15.96
CA LEU A 141 20.33 -9.50 -16.71
C LEU A 141 21.12 -10.06 -17.88
N LYS A 142 21.72 -11.27 -17.72
CA LYS A 142 22.36 -11.99 -18.80
C LYS A 142 21.37 -12.39 -19.91
N MET A 143 20.20 -12.91 -19.55
CA MET A 143 19.15 -13.25 -20.51
C MET A 143 18.67 -12.03 -21.31
N LEU A 144 18.70 -10.85 -20.68
CA LEU A 144 18.38 -9.56 -21.31
C LEU A 144 19.56 -8.96 -22.11
N ASN A 145 20.73 -9.61 -22.16
CA ASN A 145 21.97 -9.12 -22.79
C ASN A 145 22.47 -7.78 -22.23
N VAL A 146 22.25 -7.54 -20.92
CA VAL A 146 22.70 -6.32 -20.22
C VAL A 146 23.63 -6.63 -19.04
N GLU A 147 24.20 -7.83 -18.97
CA GLU A 147 25.13 -8.26 -17.91
C GLU A 147 26.38 -7.37 -17.79
N GLN A 148 26.78 -6.70 -18.88
CA GLN A 148 27.90 -5.75 -18.88
C GLN A 148 27.66 -4.50 -18.05
N GLN A 149 26.43 -4.27 -17.61
CA GLN A 149 26.06 -3.18 -16.68
C GLN A 149 26.31 -3.55 -15.22
N ILE A 150 26.59 -4.83 -14.92
CA ILE A 150 26.88 -5.28 -13.56
C ILE A 150 28.27 -4.79 -13.17
N VAL A 151 28.36 -4.00 -12.11
CA VAL A 151 29.62 -3.45 -11.57
C VAL A 151 29.95 -4.01 -10.19
N GLY A 152 29.01 -4.66 -9.55
CA GLY A 152 29.17 -5.32 -8.25
C GLY A 152 28.14 -6.41 -8.04
N VAL A 153 28.48 -7.36 -7.20
CA VAL A 153 27.58 -8.45 -6.80
C VAL A 153 27.68 -8.66 -5.31
N CYS A 154 26.57 -9.06 -4.69
CA CYS A 154 26.59 -9.63 -3.36
C CYS A 154 26.61 -11.16 -3.45
N ASP A 155 26.93 -11.82 -2.35
CA ASP A 155 26.94 -13.29 -2.26
C ASP A 155 27.74 -13.97 -3.38
N LEU A 156 28.90 -13.39 -3.73
CA LEU A 156 29.75 -13.89 -4.81
C LEU A 156 30.07 -15.39 -4.68
N LYS A 157 30.18 -15.89 -3.45
CA LYS A 157 30.42 -17.31 -3.16
C LYS A 157 29.33 -18.25 -3.68
N TYR A 158 28.09 -17.73 -3.83
CA TYR A 158 26.93 -18.47 -4.35
C TYR A 158 26.65 -18.18 -5.82
N MET A 159 27.45 -17.31 -6.44
CA MET A 159 27.29 -16.95 -7.85
C MET A 159 27.73 -18.13 -8.74
N VAL A 160 26.78 -18.82 -9.33
CA VAL A 160 27.02 -20.02 -10.16
C VAL A 160 27.67 -19.68 -11.50
N SER A 161 27.54 -18.44 -12.00
CA SER A 161 28.07 -18.04 -13.31
C SER A 161 29.61 -18.01 -13.33
N PRO A 162 30.28 -18.89 -14.10
CA PRO A 162 31.76 -18.85 -14.23
C PRO A 162 32.26 -17.52 -14.78
N HIS A 163 31.49 -16.86 -15.65
CA HIS A 163 31.83 -15.56 -16.18
C HIS A 163 31.87 -14.49 -15.08
N MET A 164 30.88 -14.43 -14.21
CA MET A 164 30.86 -13.49 -13.08
C MET A 164 32.00 -13.77 -12.08
N GLN A 165 32.26 -15.03 -11.79
CA GLN A 165 33.41 -15.44 -10.96
C GLN A 165 34.74 -14.96 -11.56
N LEU A 166 34.90 -15.09 -12.88
CA LEU A 166 36.11 -14.62 -13.58
C LEU A 166 36.22 -13.09 -13.51
N LEU A 167 35.12 -12.35 -13.76
CA LEU A 167 35.11 -10.89 -13.68
C LEU A 167 35.48 -10.40 -12.29
N ALA A 168 34.99 -11.06 -11.24
CA ALA A 168 35.32 -10.73 -9.85
C ALA A 168 36.82 -11.01 -9.55
N LYS A 169 37.36 -12.16 -9.98
CA LYS A 169 38.81 -12.46 -9.87
C LYS A 169 39.67 -11.44 -10.59
N MET A 170 39.21 -10.96 -11.75
CA MET A 170 39.87 -9.90 -12.50
C MET A 170 39.65 -8.48 -11.94
N LYS A 171 38.94 -8.34 -10.84
CA LYS A 171 38.54 -7.06 -10.23
C LYS A 171 37.78 -6.13 -11.18
N LYS A 172 37.08 -6.70 -12.17
CA LYS A 172 36.21 -5.94 -13.09
C LYS A 172 34.82 -5.68 -12.50
N ILE A 173 34.38 -6.52 -11.56
CA ILE A 173 33.21 -6.30 -10.72
C ILE A 173 33.61 -6.42 -9.25
N ALA A 174 32.97 -5.66 -8.38
CA ALA A 174 33.24 -5.68 -6.95
C ALA A 174 32.46 -6.81 -6.26
N ASP A 175 33.07 -7.41 -5.24
CA ASP A 175 32.39 -8.24 -4.27
C ASP A 175 31.87 -7.32 -3.13
N CYS A 176 30.56 -7.11 -3.10
CA CYS A 176 29.89 -6.21 -2.17
C CYS A 176 29.42 -6.94 -0.89
N GLY A 177 29.95 -8.13 -0.60
CA GLY A 177 29.65 -8.87 0.64
C GLY A 177 28.37 -9.68 0.56
N GLU A 178 27.67 -9.78 1.65
CA GLU A 178 26.43 -10.59 1.75
C GLU A 178 25.17 -9.75 1.49
N SER A 179 24.18 -10.32 0.77
CA SER A 179 22.94 -9.63 0.40
C SER A 179 22.17 -9.07 1.61
N MET A 180 22.21 -9.79 2.75
CA MET A 180 21.52 -9.37 3.98
C MET A 180 22.26 -8.29 4.76
N ASN A 181 23.57 -8.15 4.53
CA ASN A 181 24.42 -7.14 5.17
C ASN A 181 25.53 -6.71 4.20
N PRO A 182 25.16 -5.97 3.14
CA PRO A 182 26.11 -5.58 2.11
C PRO A 182 27.14 -4.57 2.61
N ASP A 183 28.32 -4.63 2.03
CA ASP A 183 29.39 -3.67 2.26
C ASP A 183 29.08 -2.37 1.48
N ILE A 184 28.46 -1.44 2.18
CA ILE A 184 28.00 -0.16 1.60
C ILE A 184 29.14 0.67 1.04
N GLU A 185 30.33 0.63 1.66
CA GLU A 185 31.49 1.36 1.19
C GLU A 185 31.94 0.84 -0.16
N LYS A 186 32.07 -0.47 -0.32
CA LYS A 186 32.35 -1.09 -1.61
C LYS A 186 31.28 -0.82 -2.66
N MET A 187 30.00 -0.85 -2.26
CA MET A 187 28.91 -0.49 -3.19
C MET A 187 29.08 0.93 -3.71
N MET A 188 29.39 1.89 -2.84
CA MET A 188 29.62 3.29 -3.25
C MET A 188 30.87 3.47 -4.12
N GLU A 189 31.95 2.74 -3.84
CA GLU A 189 33.18 2.73 -4.65
C GLU A 189 32.93 2.31 -6.10
N THR A 190 31.94 1.42 -6.33
CA THR A 190 31.56 1.01 -7.69
C THR A 190 30.94 2.11 -8.50
N ARG A 191 30.50 3.22 -7.88
CA ARG A 191 29.70 4.28 -8.50
C ARG A 191 28.46 3.70 -9.20
N ALA A 192 27.81 2.73 -8.56
CA ALA A 192 26.56 2.18 -9.03
C ALA A 192 25.44 3.21 -8.88
N ASP A 193 24.50 3.20 -9.79
CA ASP A 193 23.27 3.99 -9.74
C ASP A 193 22.02 3.14 -9.47
N LEU A 194 22.12 1.81 -9.64
CA LEU A 194 21.06 0.85 -9.33
C LEU A 194 21.57 -0.28 -8.42
N ALA A 195 20.70 -0.75 -7.52
CA ALA A 195 20.90 -1.97 -6.76
C ALA A 195 19.65 -2.85 -6.87
N LEU A 196 19.82 -4.08 -7.40
CA LEU A 196 18.75 -5.06 -7.46
C LEU A 196 18.77 -5.90 -6.18
N VAL A 197 17.65 -5.91 -5.47
CA VAL A 197 17.51 -6.60 -4.18
C VAL A 197 16.25 -7.46 -4.16
N SER A 198 16.21 -8.49 -3.34
CA SER A 198 14.97 -9.23 -3.05
C SER A 198 14.38 -8.69 -1.75
N PRO A 199 13.19 -8.08 -1.79
CA PRO A 199 12.50 -7.68 -0.59
C PRO A 199 11.95 -8.91 0.15
N PHE A 200 11.71 -8.76 1.44
CA PHE A 200 11.05 -9.79 2.26
C PHE A 200 10.06 -9.12 3.21
N GLU A 201 9.13 -9.92 3.70
CA GLU A 201 8.15 -9.45 4.68
C GLU A 201 8.86 -8.84 5.90
N ASN A 202 8.40 -7.67 6.33
CA ASN A 202 8.98 -6.90 7.45
C ASN A 202 10.42 -6.41 7.22
N SER A 203 10.92 -6.37 5.98
CA SER A 203 12.12 -5.60 5.68
C SER A 203 11.82 -4.12 5.95
N GLY A 204 12.32 -3.59 7.08
CA GLY A 204 12.08 -2.20 7.50
C GLY A 204 12.86 -1.16 6.70
N GLY A 205 13.03 -1.37 5.39
CA GLY A 205 13.91 -0.60 4.51
C GLY A 205 15.31 -1.22 4.42
N TYR A 206 16.16 -0.61 3.61
CA TYR A 206 17.50 -1.11 3.31
C TYR A 206 18.60 -0.41 4.13
N GLY A 207 18.20 0.26 5.21
CA GLY A 207 19.08 0.83 6.22
C GLY A 207 20.03 1.90 5.65
N LYS A 208 21.34 1.59 5.68
CA LYS A 208 22.35 2.53 5.15
C LYS A 208 22.28 2.69 3.63
N LEU A 209 21.82 1.67 2.91
CA LEU A 209 21.71 1.70 1.45
C LEU A 209 20.71 2.77 0.98
N ASP A 210 19.62 3.01 1.72
CA ASP A 210 18.64 4.06 1.41
C ASP A 210 19.25 5.48 1.38
N LYS A 211 20.40 5.65 2.05
CA LYS A 211 21.06 6.94 2.18
C LYS A 211 22.19 7.16 1.16
N THR A 212 22.48 6.17 0.32
CA THR A 212 23.59 6.25 -0.65
C THR A 212 23.25 7.01 -1.92
N GLY A 213 21.96 7.20 -2.22
CA GLY A 213 21.49 7.71 -3.50
C GLY A 213 21.48 6.66 -4.62
N ILE A 214 21.86 5.42 -4.36
CA ILE A 214 21.71 4.31 -5.29
C ILE A 214 20.21 3.94 -5.34
N ALA A 215 19.63 3.92 -6.54
CA ALA A 215 18.22 3.55 -6.69
C ALA A 215 18.03 2.06 -6.42
N ILE A 216 17.19 1.73 -5.46
CA ILE A 216 16.92 0.35 -5.06
C ILE A 216 15.78 -0.20 -5.93
N ILE A 217 16.02 -1.32 -6.59
CA ILE A 217 15.05 -2.06 -7.38
C ILE A 217 14.68 -3.32 -6.63
N GLU A 218 13.47 -3.33 -6.12
CA GLU A 218 12.90 -4.47 -5.39
C GLU A 218 12.36 -5.48 -6.38
N CYS A 219 13.00 -6.65 -6.46
CA CYS A 219 12.58 -7.74 -7.29
C CYS A 219 11.88 -8.76 -6.40
N ALA A 220 10.59 -8.56 -6.17
CA ALA A 220 9.76 -9.49 -5.41
C ALA A 220 9.51 -10.75 -6.25
N ASP A 221 9.96 -11.89 -5.77
CA ASP A 221 9.80 -13.22 -6.38
C ASP A 221 8.42 -13.83 -6.09
#